data_fbcb049e2a3999dc159cf119a2ccec89
#
_entry.id   fbcb049e2a3999dc159cf119a2ccec89
#
_cell.length_a   1.000
_cell.length_b   1.000
_cell.length_c   1.000
_cell.angle_alpha   90.00
_cell.angle_beta   90.00
_cell.angle_gamma   90.00
#
_symmetry.space_group_name_H-M   'P 1'
#
loop_
_entity.id
_entity.type
_entity.pdbx_description
1 polymer ?
#
loop_
_entity_poly.entity_id
_entity_poly.type
_entity_poly.pdbx_seq_one_letter_code
_entity_poly.pdbx_strand_id
1 'polypeptide(L)'
;MEAAMVDPVLPRRALFAIGAVLLTTVIGVAAVRLSGTDISTPDAPILKMRELRFEDRADGSVDVIDAPSQRVIHNMTGENGFFRGSLRGLARERKRNGLGSEQPFQLIGHADGRLTLLDPMTGTRVDLGSFGPTNAAVFVRFLDDAPAP
;
A
#
# COMPACT_ATOMS: atom_id res chain seq x y z
N MET A 1 34.72 40.17 25.49
CA MET A 1 33.51 39.64 26.14
C MET A 1 33.17 38.36 25.42
N GLU A 2 33.86 37.29 25.83
CA GLU A 2 33.84 35.97 25.18
C GLU A 2 32.68 35.18 25.75
N ALA A 3 31.68 34.94 24.93
CA ALA A 3 30.55 34.10 25.29
C ALA A 3 31.03 32.65 25.32
N ALA A 4 31.23 32.11 26.50
CA ALA A 4 31.48 30.68 26.72
C ALA A 4 30.28 29.91 26.19
N MET A 5 30.46 29.27 25.03
CA MET A 5 29.51 28.29 24.47
C MET A 5 29.60 27.06 25.38
N VAL A 6 28.66 26.95 26.32
CA VAL A 6 28.49 25.76 27.13
C VAL A 6 27.89 24.68 26.27
N ASP A 7 28.71 23.74 25.79
CA ASP A 7 28.24 22.54 25.16
C ASP A 7 27.36 21.77 26.16
N PRO A 8 26.07 21.51 25.85
CA PRO A 8 25.21 20.75 26.72
C PRO A 8 25.58 19.26 26.63
N VAL A 9 26.64 18.89 27.34
CA VAL A 9 27.03 17.48 27.49
C VAL A 9 26.00 16.79 28.37
N LEU A 10 25.16 15.94 27.76
CA LEU A 10 24.18 15.14 28.48
C LEU A 10 24.89 14.31 29.57
N PRO A 11 24.41 14.34 30.82
CA PRO A 11 25.03 13.57 31.91
C PRO A 11 24.92 12.06 31.59
N ARG A 12 25.96 11.31 31.91
CA ARG A 12 26.02 9.86 31.62
C ARG A 12 24.77 9.10 32.08
N ARG A 13 24.17 9.52 33.22
CA ARG A 13 22.91 8.93 33.72
C ARG A 13 21.75 9.13 32.75
N ALA A 14 21.63 10.28 32.09
CA ALA A 14 20.61 10.53 31.09
C ALA A 14 20.83 9.67 29.83
N LEU A 15 22.08 9.50 29.40
CA LEU A 15 22.40 8.60 28.29
C LEU A 15 22.04 7.14 28.59
N PHE A 16 22.34 6.65 29.81
CA PHE A 16 21.92 5.32 30.23
C PHE A 16 20.40 5.18 30.30
N ALA A 17 19.69 6.19 30.79
CA ALA A 17 18.22 6.18 30.85
C ALA A 17 17.60 6.12 29.43
N ILE A 18 18.09 6.94 28.50
CA ILE A 18 17.66 6.93 27.10
C ILE A 18 17.95 5.57 26.47
N GLY A 19 19.15 5.05 26.67
CA GLY A 19 19.53 3.73 26.16
C GLY A 19 18.63 2.60 26.69
N ALA A 20 18.32 2.64 27.99
CA ALA A 20 17.42 1.67 28.61
C ALA A 20 15.99 1.73 28.02
N VAL A 21 15.44 2.95 27.81
CA VAL A 21 14.12 3.13 27.19
C VAL A 21 14.11 2.61 25.76
N LEU A 22 15.11 2.97 24.96
CA LEU A 22 15.22 2.49 23.60
C LEU A 22 15.32 0.95 23.53
N LEU A 23 16.16 0.37 24.37
CA LEU A 23 16.33 -1.09 24.42
C LEU A 23 15.03 -1.80 24.81
N THR A 24 14.34 -1.29 25.84
CA THR A 24 13.06 -1.84 26.29
C THR A 24 12.01 -1.74 25.19
N THR A 25 11.97 -0.64 24.46
CA THR A 25 11.04 -0.46 23.33
C THR A 25 11.35 -1.46 22.22
N VAL A 26 12.61 -1.61 21.84
CA VAL A 26 13.01 -2.59 20.80
C VAL A 26 12.66 -4.01 21.20
N ILE A 27 12.96 -4.39 22.47
CA ILE A 27 12.63 -5.73 22.98
C ILE A 27 11.10 -5.93 22.98
N GLY A 28 10.32 -4.94 23.41
CA GLY A 28 8.86 -4.99 23.41
C GLY A 28 8.28 -5.20 22.02
N VAL A 29 8.75 -4.41 21.04
CA VAL A 29 8.33 -4.56 19.63
C VAL A 29 8.73 -5.91 19.07
N ALA A 30 9.96 -6.37 19.35
CA ALA A 30 10.42 -7.67 18.91
C ALA A 30 9.58 -8.80 19.48
N ALA A 31 9.24 -8.74 20.77
CA ALA A 31 8.40 -9.73 21.42
C ALA A 31 7.01 -9.82 20.78
N VAL A 32 6.36 -8.68 20.50
CA VAL A 32 5.06 -8.63 19.82
C VAL A 32 5.16 -9.20 18.40
N ARG A 33 6.22 -8.87 17.66
CA ARG A 33 6.44 -9.39 16.31
C ARG A 33 6.65 -10.91 16.29
N LEU A 34 7.42 -11.42 17.25
CA LEU A 34 7.71 -12.85 17.37
C LEU A 34 6.55 -13.67 17.93
N SER A 35 5.64 -13.04 18.67
CA SER A 35 4.44 -13.71 19.18
C SER A 35 3.40 -14.04 18.10
N GLY A 36 3.62 -13.58 16.86
CA GLY A 36 2.68 -13.79 15.75
C GLY A 36 1.33 -13.09 15.95
N THR A 37 1.26 -12.13 16.88
CA THR A 37 0.05 -11.34 17.09
C THR A 37 -0.21 -10.50 15.85
N ASP A 38 -1.28 -10.84 15.12
CA ASP A 38 -1.74 -10.01 14.01
C ASP A 38 -2.43 -8.77 14.58
N ILE A 39 -1.76 -7.63 14.45
CA ILE A 39 -2.28 -6.32 14.87
C ILE A 39 -3.08 -5.63 13.76
N SER A 40 -3.30 -6.33 12.64
CA SER A 40 -4.12 -5.82 11.56
C SER A 40 -5.56 -5.67 12.04
N THR A 41 -6.19 -4.56 11.69
CA THR A 41 -7.63 -4.42 11.90
C THR A 41 -8.34 -5.51 11.08
N PRO A 42 -9.23 -6.31 11.68
CA PRO A 42 -9.99 -7.31 10.93
C PRO A 42 -10.64 -6.68 9.70
N ASP A 43 -10.59 -7.36 8.57
CA ASP A 43 -11.24 -6.86 7.38
C ASP A 43 -12.75 -6.82 7.59
N ALA A 44 -13.36 -5.66 7.33
CA ALA A 44 -14.81 -5.54 7.26
C ALA A 44 -15.34 -6.41 6.10
N PRO A 45 -16.63 -6.82 6.15
CA PRO A 45 -17.23 -7.59 5.08
C PRO A 45 -16.98 -6.97 3.71
N ILE A 46 -16.69 -7.81 2.72
CA ILE A 46 -16.49 -7.39 1.33
C ILE A 46 -17.86 -7.05 0.75
N LEU A 47 -18.02 -5.83 0.23
CA LEU A 47 -19.22 -5.40 -0.50
C LEU A 47 -19.09 -5.63 -2.01
N LYS A 48 -17.92 -5.29 -2.57
CA LYS A 48 -17.62 -5.43 -4.00
C LYS A 48 -16.20 -5.92 -4.17
N MET A 49 -15.98 -6.73 -5.19
CA MET A 49 -14.64 -7.15 -5.59
C MET A 49 -14.60 -7.19 -7.12
N ARG A 50 -13.49 -6.73 -7.69
CA ARG A 50 -13.24 -6.78 -9.12
C ARG A 50 -11.82 -7.20 -9.42
N GLU A 51 -11.68 -8.06 -10.40
CA GLU A 51 -10.37 -8.50 -10.88
C GLU A 51 -9.93 -7.64 -12.05
N LEU A 52 -8.77 -7.00 -11.90
CA LEU A 52 -8.24 -6.02 -12.84
C LEU A 52 -6.84 -6.38 -13.30
N ARG A 53 -6.58 -6.18 -14.57
CA ARG A 53 -5.23 -6.15 -15.14
C ARG A 53 -4.88 -4.74 -15.54
N PHE A 54 -3.59 -4.43 -15.48
CA PHE A 54 -3.05 -3.13 -15.83
C PHE A 54 -1.97 -3.33 -16.88
N GLU A 55 -2.11 -2.65 -18.02
CA GLU A 55 -1.18 -2.78 -19.13
C GLU A 55 -0.65 -1.41 -19.56
N ASP A 56 0.67 -1.26 -19.54
CA ASP A 56 1.33 -0.04 -20.02
C ASP A 56 1.24 0.03 -21.55
N ARG A 57 0.86 1.20 -22.06
CA ARG A 57 0.79 1.51 -23.48
C ARG A 57 2.03 2.26 -23.96
N ALA A 58 2.29 2.20 -25.24
CA ALA A 58 3.44 2.88 -25.86
C ALA A 58 3.39 4.43 -25.74
N ASP A 59 2.19 5.00 -25.63
CA ASP A 59 1.95 6.43 -25.40
C ASP A 59 2.14 6.84 -23.93
N GLY A 60 2.49 5.89 -23.08
CA GLY A 60 2.68 6.11 -21.65
C GLY A 60 1.38 6.11 -20.86
N SER A 61 0.22 5.84 -21.44
CA SER A 61 -1.01 5.58 -20.69
C SER A 61 -1.01 4.16 -20.09
N VAL A 62 -1.96 3.90 -19.18
CA VAL A 62 -2.17 2.57 -18.59
C VAL A 62 -3.61 2.16 -18.84
N ASP A 63 -3.80 1.05 -19.54
CA ASP A 63 -5.12 0.46 -19.68
C ASP A 63 -5.49 -0.29 -18.40
N VAL A 64 -6.69 -0.07 -17.93
CA VAL A 64 -7.35 -0.83 -16.87
C VAL A 64 -8.30 -1.81 -17.53
N ILE A 65 -8.02 -3.08 -17.37
CA ILE A 65 -8.72 -4.17 -18.05
C ILE A 65 -9.49 -4.98 -17.01
N ASP A 66 -10.76 -5.16 -17.22
CA ASP A 66 -11.58 -6.10 -16.45
C ASP A 66 -11.16 -7.52 -16.80
N ALA A 67 -10.60 -8.25 -15.83
CA ALA A 67 -9.98 -9.54 -16.13
C ALA A 67 -10.98 -10.61 -16.62
N PRO A 68 -12.21 -10.72 -16.09
CA PRO A 68 -13.17 -11.69 -16.58
C PRO A 68 -13.64 -11.43 -18.02
N SER A 69 -13.94 -10.18 -18.36
CA SER A 69 -14.44 -9.81 -19.69
C SER A 69 -13.36 -9.50 -20.72
N GLN A 70 -12.09 -9.34 -20.27
CA GLN A 70 -10.95 -8.93 -21.10
C GLN A 70 -11.15 -7.56 -21.80
N ARG A 71 -12.04 -6.72 -21.26
CA ARG A 71 -12.37 -5.41 -21.85
C ARG A 71 -11.59 -4.31 -21.13
N VAL A 72 -11.09 -3.35 -21.88
CA VAL A 72 -10.56 -2.10 -21.32
C VAL A 72 -11.74 -1.30 -20.78
N ILE A 73 -11.77 -1.10 -19.48
CA ILE A 73 -12.81 -0.33 -18.79
C ILE A 73 -12.39 1.13 -18.60
N HIS A 74 -11.09 1.39 -18.55
CA HIS A 74 -10.54 2.73 -18.39
C HIS A 74 -9.17 2.83 -19.03
N ASN A 75 -8.83 4.03 -19.54
CA ASN A 75 -7.48 4.34 -19.98
C ASN A 75 -6.96 5.52 -19.13
N MET A 76 -5.92 5.26 -18.36
CA MET A 76 -5.32 6.25 -17.45
C MET A 76 -4.23 7.04 -18.14
N THR A 77 -4.55 8.28 -18.51
CA THR A 77 -3.62 9.23 -19.14
C THR A 77 -3.14 10.27 -18.13
N GLY A 78 -1.99 10.91 -18.41
CA GLY A 78 -1.47 12.03 -17.62
C GLY A 78 -0.75 11.63 -16.33
N GLU A 79 -0.54 12.61 -15.45
CA GLU A 79 0.23 12.46 -14.20
C GLU A 79 -0.60 11.83 -13.09
N ASN A 80 -0.70 10.50 -13.08
CA ASN A 80 -1.33 9.72 -12.02
C ASN A 80 -0.27 9.06 -11.14
N GLY A 81 0.55 9.86 -10.46
CA GLY A 81 1.71 9.41 -9.69
C GLY A 81 1.38 8.37 -8.63
N PHE A 82 0.29 8.56 -7.88
CA PHE A 82 -0.16 7.61 -6.86
C PHE A 82 -0.57 6.27 -7.48
N PHE A 83 -1.44 6.30 -8.49
CA PHE A 83 -1.90 5.10 -9.21
C PHE A 83 -0.71 4.29 -9.74
N ARG A 84 0.19 4.94 -10.47
CA ARG A 84 1.39 4.29 -11.02
C ARG A 84 2.35 3.81 -9.94
N GLY A 85 2.50 4.58 -8.86
CA GLY A 85 3.34 4.23 -7.72
C GLY A 85 2.87 2.95 -7.03
N SER A 86 1.55 2.83 -6.79
CA SER A 86 0.93 1.65 -6.19
C SER A 86 1.15 0.40 -7.06
N LEU A 87 0.89 0.50 -8.37
CA LEU A 87 1.09 -0.62 -9.30
C LEU A 87 2.56 -1.03 -9.41
N ARG A 88 3.49 -0.07 -9.49
CA ARG A 88 4.94 -0.36 -9.52
C ARG A 88 5.42 -1.07 -8.26
N GLY A 89 4.85 -0.72 -7.10
CA GLY A 89 5.13 -1.40 -5.84
C GLY A 89 4.79 -2.88 -5.91
N LEU A 90 3.57 -3.20 -6.33
CA LEU A 90 3.08 -4.57 -6.50
C LEU A 90 3.84 -5.33 -7.60
N ALA A 91 4.07 -4.71 -8.75
CA ALA A 91 4.82 -5.32 -9.85
C ALA A 91 6.27 -5.65 -9.45
N ARG A 92 6.92 -4.78 -8.66
CA ARG A 92 8.26 -5.03 -8.13
C ARG A 92 8.27 -6.21 -7.17
N GLU A 93 7.23 -6.37 -6.35
CA GLU A 93 7.09 -7.51 -5.45
C GLU A 93 6.93 -8.82 -6.23
N ARG A 94 6.06 -8.85 -7.24
CA ARG A 94 5.94 -9.99 -8.17
C ARG A 94 7.28 -10.36 -8.79
N LYS A 95 8.01 -9.37 -9.32
CA LYS A 95 9.32 -9.60 -9.93
C LYS A 95 10.33 -10.20 -8.96
N ARG A 96 10.34 -9.77 -7.69
CA ARG A 96 11.21 -10.37 -6.65
C ARG A 96 10.89 -11.83 -6.39
N ASN A 97 9.63 -12.21 -6.54
CA ASN A 97 9.15 -13.58 -6.37
C ASN A 97 9.17 -14.38 -7.68
N GLY A 98 9.77 -13.88 -8.77
CA GLY A 98 9.84 -14.56 -10.05
C GLY A 98 8.49 -14.69 -10.76
N LEU A 99 7.51 -13.85 -10.41
CA LEU A 99 6.14 -13.88 -10.95
C LEU A 99 5.98 -12.84 -12.05
N GLY A 100 5.15 -13.16 -13.05
CA GLY A 100 4.82 -12.30 -14.18
C GLY A 100 3.60 -11.41 -13.95
N SER A 101 3.06 -10.87 -15.03
CA SER A 101 1.92 -9.94 -15.04
C SER A 101 0.59 -10.62 -15.43
N GLU A 102 0.58 -11.93 -15.64
CA GLU A 102 -0.55 -12.67 -16.23
C GLU A 102 -1.77 -12.72 -15.30
N GLN A 103 -1.52 -12.78 -14.00
CA GLN A 103 -2.57 -12.87 -13.01
C GLN A 103 -3.16 -11.49 -12.67
N PRO A 104 -4.50 -11.37 -12.56
CA PRO A 104 -5.13 -10.12 -12.20
C PRO A 104 -4.85 -9.74 -10.73
N PHE A 105 -5.01 -8.44 -10.45
CA PHE A 105 -5.11 -7.90 -9.10
C PHE A 105 -6.57 -7.86 -8.68
N GLN A 106 -6.84 -7.92 -7.40
CA GLN A 106 -8.19 -7.79 -6.85
C GLN A 106 -8.37 -6.42 -6.20
N LEU A 107 -9.31 -5.64 -6.71
CA LEU A 107 -9.76 -4.40 -6.11
C LEU A 107 -10.98 -4.71 -5.24
N ILE A 108 -10.88 -4.44 -3.94
CA ILE A 108 -11.85 -4.86 -2.93
C ILE A 108 -12.39 -3.64 -2.20
N GLY A 109 -13.70 -3.43 -2.27
CA GLY A 109 -14.42 -2.44 -1.46
C GLY A 109 -15.08 -3.10 -0.25
N HIS A 110 -14.82 -2.58 0.93
CA HIS A 110 -15.31 -3.09 2.21
C HIS A 110 -16.52 -2.30 2.73
N ALA A 111 -17.29 -2.91 3.63
CA ALA A 111 -18.50 -2.32 4.22
C ALA A 111 -18.22 -1.07 5.09
N ASP A 112 -17.01 -0.93 5.58
CA ASP A 112 -16.53 0.23 6.34
C ASP A 112 -15.97 1.36 5.46
N GLY A 113 -16.09 1.24 4.14
CA GLY A 113 -15.60 2.21 3.16
C GLY A 113 -14.12 2.07 2.83
N ARG A 114 -13.40 1.11 3.41
CA ARG A 114 -12.02 0.83 3.02
C ARG A 114 -11.97 0.27 1.61
N LEU A 115 -10.89 0.61 0.91
CA LEU A 115 -10.59 0.15 -0.44
C LEU A 115 -9.22 -0.48 -0.45
N THR A 116 -9.14 -1.74 -0.83
CA THR A 116 -7.90 -2.52 -0.84
C THR A 116 -7.56 -2.99 -2.25
N LEU A 117 -6.33 -2.80 -2.66
CA LEU A 117 -5.77 -3.45 -3.85
C LEU A 117 -4.91 -4.62 -3.38
N LEU A 118 -5.34 -5.84 -3.69
CA LEU A 118 -4.70 -7.09 -3.32
C LEU A 118 -4.02 -7.72 -4.53
N ASP A 119 -2.80 -8.14 -4.34
CA ASP A 119 -2.13 -9.07 -5.25
C ASP A 119 -2.27 -10.51 -4.72
N PRO A 120 -3.12 -11.35 -5.32
CA PRO A 120 -3.33 -12.72 -4.85
C PRO A 120 -2.08 -13.61 -5.01
N MET A 121 -1.16 -13.25 -5.91
CA MET A 121 0.05 -14.04 -6.16
C MET A 121 1.11 -13.89 -5.05
N THR A 122 1.23 -12.69 -4.49
CA THR A 122 2.20 -12.38 -3.43
C THR A 122 1.56 -12.24 -2.05
N GLY A 123 0.23 -12.15 -1.98
CA GLY A 123 -0.53 -11.81 -0.78
C GLY A 123 -0.36 -10.34 -0.35
N THR A 124 0.33 -9.52 -1.17
CA THR A 124 0.57 -8.11 -0.84
C THR A 124 -0.71 -7.32 -0.96
N ARG A 125 -1.01 -6.53 0.08
CA ARG A 125 -2.18 -5.65 0.18
C ARG A 125 -1.77 -4.20 0.26
N VAL A 126 -2.47 -3.34 -0.47
CA VAL A 126 -2.35 -1.88 -0.39
C VAL A 126 -3.69 -1.33 0.05
N ASP A 127 -3.75 -0.76 1.25
CA ASP A 127 -4.93 0.00 1.69
C ASP A 127 -4.90 1.37 1.01
N LEU A 128 -5.76 1.54 0.01
CA LEU A 128 -5.82 2.76 -0.80
C LEU A 128 -6.43 3.94 -0.02
N GLY A 129 -7.26 3.66 1.01
CA GLY A 129 -7.85 4.67 1.88
C GLY A 129 -6.80 5.40 2.72
N SER A 130 -5.73 4.73 3.11
CA SER A 130 -4.62 5.29 3.89
C SER A 130 -3.89 6.43 3.17
N PHE A 131 -4.05 6.58 1.86
CA PHE A 131 -3.41 7.62 1.04
C PHE A 131 -4.32 8.82 0.76
N GLY A 132 -5.48 8.87 1.43
CA GLY A 132 -6.43 9.96 1.34
C GLY A 132 -7.52 9.80 0.27
N PRO A 133 -8.64 10.52 0.41
CA PRO A 133 -9.85 10.30 -0.39
C PRO A 133 -9.64 10.58 -1.88
N THR A 134 -8.83 11.57 -2.24
CA THR A 134 -8.56 11.92 -3.64
C THR A 134 -7.83 10.79 -4.37
N ASN A 135 -6.88 10.15 -3.70
CA ASN A 135 -6.12 9.05 -4.26
C ASN A 135 -6.97 7.77 -4.34
N ALA A 136 -7.76 7.48 -3.30
CA ALA A 136 -8.67 6.34 -3.30
C ALA A 136 -9.76 6.48 -4.39
N ALA A 137 -10.28 7.68 -4.63
CA ALA A 137 -11.33 7.94 -5.62
C ALA A 137 -10.94 7.51 -7.05
N VAL A 138 -9.65 7.52 -7.38
CA VAL A 138 -9.16 7.04 -8.68
C VAL A 138 -9.53 5.56 -8.87
N PHE A 139 -9.37 4.76 -7.82
CA PHE A 139 -9.64 3.33 -7.88
C PHE A 139 -11.12 2.98 -7.66
N VAL A 140 -11.86 3.78 -6.89
CA VAL A 140 -13.30 3.58 -6.66
C VAL A 140 -14.06 3.48 -7.98
N ARG A 141 -13.72 4.32 -8.97
CA ARG A 141 -14.35 4.30 -10.31
C ARG A 141 -14.29 2.92 -10.94
N PHE A 142 -13.19 2.19 -10.77
CA PHE A 142 -13.02 0.86 -11.36
C PHE A 142 -13.91 -0.21 -10.73
N LEU A 143 -14.46 0.03 -9.51
CA LEU A 143 -15.46 -0.85 -8.91
C LEU A 143 -16.87 -0.63 -9.46
N ASP A 144 -17.17 0.60 -9.86
CA ASP A 144 -18.53 1.04 -10.21
C ASP A 144 -18.79 0.99 -11.72
N ASP A 145 -17.74 1.13 -12.54
CA ASP A 145 -17.88 1.04 -13.99
C ASP A 145 -18.35 -0.35 -14.41
N ALA A 146 -19.63 -0.46 -14.75
CA ALA A 146 -20.12 -1.64 -15.43
C ALA A 146 -19.32 -1.81 -16.73
N PRO A 147 -18.93 -3.05 -17.12
CA PRO A 147 -18.37 -3.27 -18.46
C PRO A 147 -19.36 -2.69 -19.47
N ALA A 148 -18.90 -1.74 -20.29
CA ALA A 148 -19.75 -1.16 -21.33
C ALA A 148 -20.35 -2.29 -22.20
N PRO A 149 -21.64 -2.22 -22.54
CA PRO A 149 -22.35 -3.28 -23.26
C PRO A 149 -21.70 -3.64 -24.59
#